data_4b05d7a2969a4624894a110523bf5507
#
_entry.id   4b05d7a2969a4624894a110523bf5507
#
_cell.length_a   1.000
_cell.length_b   1.000
_cell.length_c   1.000
_cell.angle_alpha   90.00
_cell.angle_beta   90.00
_cell.angle_gamma   90.00
#
_symmetry.space_group_name_H-M   'P 1'
#
loop_
_entity.id
_entity.type
_entity.pdbx_description
1 polymer ?
#
loop_
_entity_poly.entity_id
_entity_poly.type
_entity_poly.pdbx_seq_one_letter_code
_entity_poly.pdbx_strand_id
1 'polypeptide(L)'
;MGDLLDDQARFIAVLQKGPSAFPEGLFSDPPDRVLLGLRAHANTISHARLVAIEETYPRTREYLGETEFNALSRTFIERPDVRRRKLMGLGQGLAEFLADQTHDAAAVDLARIEWAWLQSYHSAEAQALQLADLARPEAFTQQGLGWVPWLEPVAEDDLTDVQREALIEPARAKMPYFRLL
;
A
#
# COMPACT_ATOMS: atom_id res chain seq x y z
N MET A 1 5.89 -18.79 -34.34
CA MET A 1 6.42 -17.63 -33.58
C MET A 1 5.30 -17.24 -32.65
N GLY A 2 5.41 -17.55 -31.36
CA GLY A 2 4.38 -17.23 -30.37
C GLY A 2 4.20 -15.71 -30.29
N ASP A 3 2.97 -15.28 -29.95
CA ASP A 3 2.72 -13.87 -29.68
C ASP A 3 3.46 -13.50 -28.37
N LEU A 4 4.28 -12.46 -28.41
CA LEU A 4 5.05 -11.98 -27.24
C LEU A 4 4.15 -11.77 -26.00
N LEU A 5 2.91 -11.35 -26.22
CA LEU A 5 1.94 -11.16 -25.14
C LEU A 5 1.52 -12.48 -24.50
N ASP A 6 1.36 -13.54 -25.32
CA ASP A 6 1.06 -14.89 -24.81
C ASP A 6 2.24 -15.46 -24.01
N ASP A 7 3.46 -15.31 -24.50
CA ASP A 7 4.67 -15.73 -23.82
C ASP A 7 4.87 -14.99 -22.48
N GLN A 8 4.60 -13.69 -22.42
CA GLN A 8 4.61 -12.91 -21.19
C GLN A 8 3.53 -13.39 -20.20
N ALA A 9 2.32 -13.66 -20.68
CA ALA A 9 1.24 -14.15 -19.83
C ALA A 9 1.58 -15.53 -19.24
N ARG A 10 2.16 -16.42 -20.01
CA ARG A 10 2.61 -17.76 -19.58
C ARG A 10 3.76 -17.66 -18.56
N PHE A 11 4.70 -16.75 -18.77
CA PHE A 11 5.78 -16.45 -17.82
C PHE A 11 5.23 -15.93 -16.49
N ILE A 12 4.31 -14.95 -16.53
CA ILE A 12 3.66 -14.41 -15.32
C ILE A 12 2.87 -15.52 -14.60
N ALA A 13 2.18 -16.39 -15.33
CA ALA A 13 1.41 -17.47 -14.75
C ALA A 13 2.28 -18.43 -13.93
N VAL A 14 3.47 -18.81 -14.40
CA VAL A 14 4.36 -19.68 -13.63
C VAL A 14 4.94 -19.00 -12.40
N LEU A 15 5.23 -17.69 -12.47
CA LEU A 15 5.68 -16.93 -11.30
C LEU A 15 4.60 -16.83 -10.21
N GLN A 16 3.33 -16.73 -10.62
CA GLN A 16 2.21 -16.59 -9.68
C GLN A 16 1.68 -17.91 -9.14
N LYS A 17 1.65 -18.97 -9.98
CA LYS A 17 1.03 -20.26 -9.68
C LYS A 17 2.06 -21.35 -9.32
N GLY A 18 3.35 -21.06 -9.55
CA GLY A 18 4.43 -22.01 -9.29
C GLY A 18 4.60 -23.07 -10.39
N PRO A 19 5.35 -24.15 -10.07
CA PRO A 19 5.77 -25.17 -11.05
C PRO A 19 4.62 -25.84 -11.81
N SER A 20 3.42 -25.92 -11.22
CA SER A 20 2.24 -26.51 -11.88
C SER A 20 1.78 -25.77 -13.14
N ALA A 21 2.21 -24.51 -13.29
CA ALA A 21 1.92 -23.68 -14.47
C ALA A 21 3.14 -23.56 -15.41
N PHE A 22 4.11 -24.49 -15.31
CA PHE A 22 5.32 -24.42 -16.12
C PHE A 22 5.01 -24.44 -17.62
N PRO A 23 5.43 -23.43 -18.38
CA PRO A 23 5.11 -23.33 -19.80
C PRO A 23 6.09 -24.15 -20.65
N GLU A 24 5.64 -25.25 -21.19
CA GLU A 24 6.43 -26.04 -22.13
C GLU A 24 6.76 -25.21 -23.38
N GLY A 25 8.02 -25.30 -23.82
CA GLY A 25 8.49 -24.67 -25.05
C GLY A 25 8.76 -23.16 -24.96
N LEU A 26 8.57 -22.52 -23.80
CA LEU A 26 8.91 -21.11 -23.63
C LEU A 26 10.41 -20.88 -23.36
N PHE A 27 11.09 -21.86 -22.78
CA PHE A 27 12.48 -21.77 -22.42
C PHE A 27 13.33 -22.81 -23.18
N SER A 28 14.56 -22.45 -23.52
CA SER A 28 15.51 -23.33 -24.20
C SER A 28 16.30 -24.25 -23.25
N ASP A 29 16.37 -23.86 -21.97
CA ASP A 29 17.11 -24.63 -20.95
C ASP A 29 16.27 -25.81 -20.40
N PRO A 30 16.90 -26.83 -19.81
CA PRO A 30 16.21 -27.93 -19.15
C PRO A 30 15.26 -27.42 -18.03
N PRO A 31 14.09 -28.06 -17.86
CA PRO A 31 13.06 -27.63 -16.90
C PRO A 31 13.58 -27.40 -15.47
N ASP A 32 14.44 -28.26 -14.97
CA ASP A 32 14.98 -28.13 -13.59
C ASP A 32 15.79 -26.85 -13.41
N ARG A 33 16.58 -26.48 -14.42
CA ARG A 33 17.39 -25.25 -14.41
C ARG A 33 16.49 -24.01 -14.49
N VAL A 34 15.48 -24.06 -15.36
CA VAL A 34 14.51 -22.99 -15.49
C VAL A 34 13.73 -22.79 -14.19
N LEU A 35 13.26 -23.89 -13.57
CA LEU A 35 12.53 -23.84 -12.29
C LEU A 35 13.37 -23.24 -11.17
N LEU A 36 14.68 -23.52 -11.13
CA LEU A 36 15.59 -22.92 -10.16
C LEU A 36 15.67 -21.39 -10.34
N GLY A 37 15.83 -20.93 -11.57
CA GLY A 37 15.83 -19.49 -11.91
C GLY A 37 14.50 -18.81 -11.61
N LEU A 38 13.39 -19.45 -11.95
CA LEU A 38 12.05 -18.95 -11.67
C LEU A 38 11.77 -18.83 -10.16
N ARG A 39 12.26 -19.79 -9.36
CA ARG A 39 12.16 -19.73 -7.90
C ARG A 39 12.93 -18.54 -7.33
N ALA A 40 14.16 -18.31 -7.79
CA ALA A 40 14.94 -17.15 -7.38
C ALA A 40 14.22 -15.84 -7.73
N HIS A 41 13.66 -15.77 -8.93
CA HIS A 41 12.90 -14.59 -9.38
C HIS A 41 11.60 -14.39 -8.59
N ALA A 42 10.84 -15.43 -8.31
CA ALA A 42 9.65 -15.38 -7.48
C ALA A 42 9.96 -14.91 -6.05
N ASN A 43 11.06 -15.38 -5.46
CA ASN A 43 11.52 -14.93 -4.15
C ASN A 43 11.88 -13.44 -4.16
N THR A 44 12.55 -12.96 -5.22
CA THR A 44 12.88 -11.54 -5.38
C THR A 44 11.61 -10.68 -5.46
N ILE A 45 10.61 -11.12 -6.23
CA ILE A 45 9.32 -10.41 -6.32
C ILE A 45 8.63 -10.38 -4.95
N SER A 46 8.58 -11.52 -4.26
CA SER A 46 7.96 -11.59 -2.92
C SER A 46 8.66 -10.67 -1.93
N HIS A 47 9.99 -10.66 -1.94
CA HIS A 47 10.77 -9.75 -1.09
C HIS A 47 10.52 -8.29 -1.43
N ALA A 48 10.56 -7.91 -2.71
CA ALA A 48 10.29 -6.54 -3.13
C ALA A 48 8.89 -6.05 -2.73
N ARG A 49 7.91 -6.94 -2.72
CA ARG A 49 6.54 -6.63 -2.27
C ARG A 49 6.48 -6.38 -0.76
N LEU A 50 7.21 -7.18 0.05
CA LEU A 50 7.30 -6.95 1.49
C LEU A 50 7.97 -5.62 1.79
N VAL A 51 9.10 -5.34 1.15
CA VAL A 51 9.81 -4.06 1.30
C VAL A 51 8.89 -2.89 0.92
N ALA A 52 8.12 -3.01 -0.16
CA ALA A 52 7.17 -1.95 -0.55
C ALA A 52 6.09 -1.70 0.51
N ILE A 53 5.61 -2.73 1.21
CA ILE A 53 4.68 -2.56 2.34
C ILE A 53 5.39 -1.91 3.53
N GLU A 54 6.61 -2.34 3.87
CA GLU A 54 7.40 -1.75 4.97
C GLU A 54 7.69 -0.26 4.73
N GLU A 55 8.03 0.12 3.49
CA GLU A 55 8.28 1.52 3.10
C GLU A 55 7.00 2.36 3.05
N THR A 56 5.88 1.76 2.75
CA THR A 56 4.58 2.44 2.71
C THR A 56 4.03 2.73 4.11
N TYR A 57 4.31 1.84 5.08
CA TYR A 57 3.71 1.85 6.42
C TYR A 57 4.74 1.86 7.55
N PRO A 58 5.71 2.79 7.55
CA PRO A 58 6.77 2.81 8.56
C PRO A 58 6.27 3.03 9.99
N ARG A 59 5.25 3.87 10.20
CA ARG A 59 4.69 4.15 11.52
C ARG A 59 3.81 2.99 12.03
N THR A 60 3.01 2.41 11.14
CA THR A 60 2.24 1.20 11.47
C THR A 60 3.17 0.06 11.86
N ARG A 61 4.30 -0.11 11.15
CA ARG A 61 5.34 -1.10 11.47
C ARG A 61 5.99 -0.83 12.83
N GLU A 62 6.34 0.42 13.11
CA GLU A 62 6.91 0.83 14.40
C GLU A 62 5.95 0.55 15.56
N TYR A 63 4.68 0.86 15.38
CA TYR A 63 3.64 0.69 16.37
C TYR A 63 3.35 -0.78 16.70
N LEU A 64 3.15 -1.61 15.69
CA LEU A 64 2.88 -3.06 15.84
C LEU A 64 4.13 -3.85 16.25
N GLY A 65 5.30 -3.31 15.98
CA GLY A 65 6.56 -4.03 16.04
C GLY A 65 6.82 -4.89 14.81
N GLU A 66 8.10 -5.07 14.51
CA GLU A 66 8.58 -5.70 13.27
C GLU A 66 8.04 -7.12 13.06
N THR A 67 7.98 -7.92 14.12
CA THR A 67 7.58 -9.33 14.01
C THR A 67 6.12 -9.47 13.63
N GLU A 68 5.23 -8.74 14.29
CA GLU A 68 3.79 -8.78 14.03
C GLU A 68 3.46 -8.15 12.68
N PHE A 69 4.00 -6.97 12.40
CA PHE A 69 3.81 -6.29 11.12
C PHE A 69 4.23 -7.17 9.95
N ASN A 70 5.39 -7.83 10.02
CA ASN A 70 5.88 -8.70 8.95
C ASN A 70 5.01 -9.95 8.76
N ALA A 71 4.48 -10.52 9.84
CA ALA A 71 3.55 -11.65 9.75
C ALA A 71 2.23 -11.25 9.05
N LEU A 72 1.65 -10.12 9.46
CA LEU A 72 0.43 -9.57 8.86
C LEU A 72 0.65 -9.17 7.39
N SER A 73 1.76 -8.51 7.10
CA SER A 73 2.12 -8.08 5.74
C SER A 73 2.29 -9.27 4.79
N ARG A 74 2.92 -10.36 5.22
CA ARG A 74 3.03 -11.60 4.43
C ARG A 74 1.66 -12.18 4.12
N THR A 75 0.78 -12.26 5.11
CA THR A 75 -0.59 -12.75 4.93
C THR A 75 -1.37 -11.85 3.95
N PHE A 76 -1.22 -10.54 4.08
CA PHE A 76 -1.87 -9.57 3.21
C PHE A 76 -1.44 -9.68 1.74
N ILE A 77 -0.12 -9.71 1.47
CA ILE A 77 0.39 -9.74 0.09
C ILE A 77 0.11 -11.06 -0.64
N GLU A 78 -0.16 -12.15 0.08
CA GLU A 78 -0.53 -13.44 -0.51
C GLU A 78 -2.02 -13.53 -0.90
N ARG A 79 -2.85 -12.57 -0.53
CA ARG A 79 -4.26 -12.53 -0.94
C ARG A 79 -4.37 -12.46 -2.46
N PRO A 80 -5.29 -13.21 -3.09
CA PRO A 80 -5.41 -13.29 -4.56
C PRO A 80 -5.65 -11.95 -5.24
N ASP A 81 -6.39 -11.04 -4.58
CA ASP A 81 -6.66 -9.70 -5.07
C ASP A 81 -5.42 -8.79 -4.98
N VAL A 82 -4.63 -8.93 -3.91
CA VAL A 82 -3.41 -8.15 -3.68
C VAL A 82 -2.28 -8.63 -4.60
N ARG A 83 -2.13 -9.95 -4.81
CA ARG A 83 -1.09 -10.52 -5.68
C ARG A 83 -1.11 -9.97 -7.11
N ARG A 84 -2.25 -9.54 -7.59
CA ARG A 84 -2.42 -8.99 -8.97
C ARG A 84 -2.10 -7.49 -9.06
N ARG A 85 -1.91 -6.81 -7.93
CA ARG A 85 -1.67 -5.37 -7.91
C ARG A 85 -0.26 -5.02 -8.34
N LYS A 86 -0.11 -3.85 -8.95
CA LYS A 86 1.19 -3.21 -9.17
C LYS A 86 1.77 -2.75 -7.83
N LEU A 87 3.10 -2.61 -7.75
CA LEU A 87 3.78 -2.19 -6.52
C LEU A 87 3.22 -0.89 -5.93
N MET A 88 2.95 0.12 -6.76
CA MET A 88 2.38 1.40 -6.33
C MET A 88 1.01 1.29 -5.65
N GLY A 89 0.22 0.29 -6.02
CA GLY A 89 -1.11 0.05 -5.44
C GLY A 89 -1.13 -1.07 -4.41
N LEU A 90 0.03 -1.61 -4.06
CA LEU A 90 0.13 -2.83 -3.26
C LEU A 90 -0.48 -2.66 -1.87
N GLY A 91 -0.25 -1.52 -1.23
CA GLY A 91 -0.69 -1.23 0.12
C GLY A 91 -2.19 -0.97 0.26
N GLN A 92 -2.89 -0.68 -0.84
CA GLN A 92 -4.31 -0.39 -0.78
C GLN A 92 -5.08 -1.49 -0.04
N GLY A 93 -5.88 -1.10 0.95
CA GLY A 93 -6.71 -2.03 1.72
C GLY A 93 -5.96 -2.75 2.86
N LEU A 94 -4.72 -2.34 3.21
CA LEU A 94 -4.05 -2.89 4.38
C LEU A 94 -4.77 -2.51 5.67
N ALA A 95 -5.29 -1.29 5.77
CA ALA A 95 -6.03 -0.83 6.95
C ALA A 95 -7.29 -1.67 7.20
N GLU A 96 -8.06 -1.96 6.15
CA GLU A 96 -9.24 -2.82 6.22
C GLU A 96 -8.86 -4.26 6.61
N PHE A 97 -7.77 -4.75 6.04
CA PHE A 97 -7.23 -6.06 6.42
C PHE A 97 -6.82 -6.09 7.90
N LEU A 98 -6.13 -5.06 8.41
CA LEU A 98 -5.77 -4.95 9.81
C LEU A 98 -7.02 -4.90 10.71
N ALA A 99 -8.05 -4.17 10.32
CA ALA A 99 -9.32 -4.14 11.06
C ALA A 99 -9.97 -5.52 11.22
N ASP A 100 -9.81 -6.39 10.21
CA ASP A 100 -10.30 -7.77 10.26
C ASP A 100 -9.40 -8.70 11.11
N GLN A 101 -8.11 -8.41 11.22
CA GLN A 101 -7.12 -9.26 11.89
C GLN A 101 -6.83 -8.86 13.32
N THR A 102 -6.93 -7.58 13.62
CA THR A 102 -6.63 -7.02 14.94
C THR A 102 -7.83 -6.22 15.45
N HIS A 103 -7.96 -6.09 16.76
CA HIS A 103 -8.93 -5.17 17.36
C HIS A 103 -8.26 -3.84 17.76
N ASP A 104 -7.07 -3.56 17.23
CA ASP A 104 -6.31 -2.36 17.52
C ASP A 104 -6.68 -1.23 16.54
N ALA A 105 -7.57 -0.37 16.97
CA ALA A 105 -8.02 0.77 16.17
C ALA A 105 -6.89 1.74 15.82
N ALA A 106 -5.88 1.90 16.68
CA ALA A 106 -4.77 2.80 16.42
C ALA A 106 -3.88 2.30 15.27
N ALA A 107 -3.61 0.99 15.20
CA ALA A 107 -2.88 0.40 14.07
C ALA A 107 -3.63 0.59 12.75
N VAL A 108 -4.96 0.44 12.78
CA VAL A 108 -5.82 0.65 11.60
C VAL A 108 -5.80 2.10 11.15
N ASP A 109 -5.89 3.04 12.08
CA ASP A 109 -5.89 4.46 11.76
C ASP A 109 -4.53 4.94 11.25
N LEU A 110 -3.42 4.46 11.83
CA LEU A 110 -2.09 4.70 11.31
C LEU A 110 -1.96 4.25 9.85
N ALA A 111 -2.40 3.02 9.54
CA ALA A 111 -2.35 2.51 8.18
C ALA A 111 -3.22 3.33 7.21
N ARG A 112 -4.38 3.83 7.62
CA ARG A 112 -5.20 4.73 6.82
C ARG A 112 -4.51 6.04 6.52
N ILE A 113 -3.88 6.64 7.54
CA ILE A 113 -3.16 7.91 7.40
C ILE A 113 -1.99 7.76 6.43
N GLU A 114 -1.17 6.73 6.60
CA GLU A 114 0.01 6.50 5.77
C GLU A 114 -0.38 6.23 4.30
N TRP A 115 -1.46 5.47 4.08
CA TRP A 115 -1.98 5.26 2.74
C TRP A 115 -2.51 6.54 2.10
N ALA A 116 -3.30 7.33 2.82
CA ALA A 116 -3.83 8.61 2.33
C ALA A 116 -2.69 9.59 2.01
N TRP A 117 -1.64 9.59 2.83
CA TRP A 117 -0.46 10.41 2.58
C TRP A 117 0.26 10.00 1.28
N LEU A 118 0.46 8.69 1.05
CA LEU A 118 1.09 8.19 -0.17
C LEU A 118 0.25 8.54 -1.41
N GLN A 119 -1.07 8.40 -1.32
CA GLN A 119 -1.98 8.79 -2.40
C GLN A 119 -1.90 10.30 -2.70
N SER A 120 -1.84 11.14 -1.67
CA SER A 120 -1.68 12.58 -1.83
C SER A 120 -0.35 12.94 -2.47
N TYR A 121 0.72 12.24 -2.11
CA TYR A 121 2.05 12.46 -2.70
C TYR A 121 2.10 12.11 -4.19
N HIS A 122 1.37 11.09 -4.62
CA HIS A 122 1.30 10.65 -6.01
C HIS A 122 0.14 11.24 -6.80
N SER A 123 -0.67 12.10 -6.18
CA SER A 123 -1.78 12.76 -6.89
C SER A 123 -1.25 13.71 -7.96
N ALA A 124 -2.03 13.90 -9.01
CA ALA A 124 -1.75 14.94 -9.99
C ALA A 124 -1.78 16.32 -9.33
N GLU A 125 -0.95 17.24 -9.84
CA GLU A 125 -1.04 18.62 -9.40
C GLU A 125 -2.46 19.16 -9.58
N ALA A 126 -3.07 19.62 -8.49
CA ALA A 126 -4.37 20.26 -8.50
C ALA A 126 -4.19 21.78 -8.34
N GLN A 127 -5.16 22.54 -8.80
CA GLN A 127 -5.19 23.97 -8.57
C GLN A 127 -5.20 24.24 -7.07
N ALA A 128 -4.33 25.14 -6.61
CA ALA A 128 -4.26 25.49 -5.20
C ALA A 128 -5.63 25.97 -4.68
N LEU A 129 -6.06 25.41 -3.56
CA LEU A 129 -7.29 25.83 -2.89
C LEU A 129 -7.12 27.26 -2.39
N GLN A 130 -8.16 28.06 -2.63
CA GLN A 130 -8.26 29.40 -2.04
C GLN A 130 -9.02 29.32 -0.71
N LEU A 131 -8.81 30.32 0.16
CA LEU A 131 -9.48 30.35 1.45
C LEU A 131 -11.03 30.27 1.33
N ALA A 132 -11.58 30.82 0.25
CA ALA A 132 -13.03 30.74 -0.05
C ALA A 132 -13.50 29.31 -0.35
N ASP A 133 -12.62 28.43 -0.82
CA ASP A 133 -12.96 27.04 -1.12
C ASP A 133 -13.08 26.20 0.15
N LEU A 134 -12.37 26.60 1.23
CA LEU A 134 -12.48 25.93 2.54
C LEU A 134 -13.89 26.05 3.15
N ALA A 135 -14.68 27.06 2.73
CA ALA A 135 -16.07 27.21 3.15
C ALA A 135 -17.05 26.29 2.38
N ARG A 136 -16.56 25.53 1.40
CA ARG A 136 -17.38 24.65 0.55
C ARG A 136 -16.87 23.20 0.65
N PRO A 137 -17.49 22.36 1.50
CA PRO A 137 -17.10 20.96 1.64
C PRO A 137 -17.04 20.19 0.32
N GLU A 138 -17.90 20.56 -0.65
CA GLU A 138 -17.96 19.94 -1.97
C GLU A 138 -16.71 20.17 -2.82
N ALA A 139 -15.96 21.24 -2.60
CA ALA A 139 -14.74 21.55 -3.34
C ALA A 139 -13.65 20.50 -3.06
N PHE A 140 -13.62 19.90 -1.88
CA PHE A 140 -12.66 18.87 -1.52
C PHE A 140 -12.93 17.56 -2.24
N THR A 141 -14.18 17.22 -2.50
CA THR A 141 -14.57 16.01 -3.22
C THR A 141 -14.37 16.13 -4.72
N GLN A 142 -14.57 17.30 -5.30
CA GLN A 142 -14.45 17.53 -6.75
C GLN A 142 -13.00 17.58 -7.22
N GLN A 143 -12.06 17.93 -6.36
CA GLN A 143 -10.63 18.03 -6.73
C GLN A 143 -9.84 16.74 -6.43
N GLY A 144 -10.50 15.63 -6.11
CA GLY A 144 -9.82 14.37 -5.79
C GLY A 144 -9.05 14.40 -4.47
N LEU A 145 -9.18 15.48 -3.72
CA LEU A 145 -8.80 15.52 -2.31
C LEU A 145 -9.88 14.73 -1.57
N GLY A 146 -9.71 13.43 -1.51
CA GLY A 146 -10.63 12.59 -0.78
C GLY A 146 -10.74 13.13 0.65
N TRP A 147 -11.90 13.70 0.97
CA TRP A 147 -12.27 13.88 2.36
C TRP A 147 -12.14 12.51 3.00
N VAL A 148 -11.24 12.37 3.95
CA VAL A 148 -11.09 11.11 4.66
C VAL A 148 -12.22 11.10 5.69
N PRO A 149 -13.28 10.30 5.47
CA PRO A 149 -14.52 10.39 6.28
C PRO A 149 -14.30 10.10 7.77
N TRP A 150 -13.13 9.57 8.14
CA TRP A 150 -12.75 9.26 9.52
C TRP A 150 -12.02 10.41 10.22
N LEU A 151 -11.70 11.50 9.52
CA LEU A 151 -11.40 12.79 10.12
C LEU A 151 -12.72 13.47 10.50
N GLU A 152 -13.63 12.78 11.17
CA GLU A 152 -14.58 13.51 11.98
C GLU A 152 -13.78 14.41 12.92
N PRO A 153 -14.21 15.68 13.14
CA PRO A 153 -13.53 16.58 14.06
C PRO A 153 -13.59 15.98 15.47
N VAL A 154 -12.64 15.10 15.74
CA VAL A 154 -12.38 14.59 17.08
C VAL A 154 -11.74 15.78 17.81
N ALA A 155 -12.28 16.15 18.95
CA ALA A 155 -11.65 17.15 19.78
C ALA A 155 -10.20 16.71 20.07
N GLU A 156 -9.26 17.64 20.05
CA GLU A 156 -7.83 17.33 20.25
C GLU A 156 -7.60 16.51 21.53
N ASP A 157 -8.44 16.70 22.53
CA ASP A 157 -8.41 16.00 23.82
C ASP A 157 -8.85 14.52 23.73
N ASP A 158 -9.56 14.13 22.66
CA ASP A 158 -10.03 12.77 22.44
C ASP A 158 -9.04 11.94 21.57
N LEU A 159 -7.97 12.57 21.06
CA LEU A 159 -6.92 11.88 20.32
C LEU A 159 -5.98 11.15 21.28
N THR A 160 -5.69 9.90 20.98
CA THR A 160 -4.59 9.20 21.64
C THR A 160 -3.26 9.86 21.33
N ASP A 161 -2.25 9.68 22.20
CA ASP A 161 -0.91 10.24 21.95
C ASP A 161 -0.33 9.76 20.61
N VAL A 162 -0.58 8.51 20.23
CA VAL A 162 -0.16 7.91 18.98
C VAL A 162 -0.84 8.58 17.77
N GLN A 163 -2.14 8.82 17.85
CA GLN A 163 -2.90 9.52 16.80
C GLN A 163 -2.44 10.96 16.67
N ARG A 164 -2.19 11.64 17.80
CA ARG A 164 -1.68 13.00 17.86
C ARG A 164 -0.31 13.11 17.21
N GLU A 165 0.62 12.22 17.54
CA GLU A 165 1.96 12.20 16.97
C GLU A 165 1.92 11.88 15.46
N ALA A 166 1.11 10.90 15.04
CA ALA A 166 0.95 10.53 13.64
C ALA A 166 0.33 11.65 12.78
N LEU A 167 -0.58 12.43 13.33
CA LEU A 167 -1.23 13.55 12.63
C LEU A 167 -0.38 14.83 12.63
N ILE A 168 0.27 15.13 13.75
CA ILE A 168 0.95 16.43 13.94
C ILE A 168 2.38 16.41 13.41
N GLU A 169 3.14 15.35 13.61
CA GLU A 169 4.55 15.27 13.18
C GLU A 169 4.72 15.30 11.65
N PRO A 170 4.00 14.50 10.85
CA PRO A 170 4.08 14.60 9.40
C PRO A 170 3.61 15.94 8.85
N ALA A 171 2.56 16.53 9.44
CA ALA A 171 2.06 17.84 9.06
C ALA A 171 3.09 18.93 9.35
N ARG A 172 3.79 18.87 10.49
CA ARG A 172 4.86 19.82 10.84
C ARG A 172 6.10 19.66 9.96
N ALA A 173 6.49 18.43 9.60
CA ALA A 173 7.74 18.16 8.93
C ALA A 173 7.71 18.39 7.42
N LYS A 174 6.55 18.23 6.76
CA LYS A 174 6.49 18.16 5.29
C LYS A 174 5.40 18.99 4.62
N MET A 175 4.48 19.61 5.36
CA MET A 175 3.45 20.46 4.80
C MET A 175 3.50 21.88 5.41
N PRO A 176 4.37 22.76 4.90
CA PRO A 176 4.44 24.15 5.39
C PRO A 176 3.15 24.96 5.16
N TYR A 177 2.18 24.40 4.46
CA TYR A 177 0.93 25.08 4.08
C TYR A 177 -0.32 24.68 4.87
N PHE A 178 -0.25 23.65 5.69
CA PHE A 178 -1.32 23.32 6.65
C PHE A 178 -0.88 23.74 8.06
N ARG A 179 -1.03 25.02 8.36
CA ARG A 179 -1.18 25.45 9.74
C ARG A 179 -2.63 25.14 10.12
N LEU A 180 -2.82 24.14 10.98
CA LEU A 180 -4.01 24.10 11.82
C LEU A 180 -4.04 25.40 12.61
N LEU A 181 -5.01 26.26 12.29
CA LEU A 181 -5.38 27.41 13.13
C LEU A 181 -6.05 26.90 14.39
#